data_a3e1bd5005968f27881d54e420a2d0fc
#
_entry.id   a3e1bd5005968f27881d54e420a2d0fc
#
_cell.length_a   1.000
_cell.length_b   1.000
_cell.length_c   1.000
_cell.angle_alpha   90.00
_cell.angle_beta   90.00
_cell.angle_gamma   90.00
#
_symmetry.space_group_name_H-M   'P 1'
#
loop_
_entity.id
_entity.type
_entity.pdbx_description
1 polymer ?
#
loop_
_entity_poly.entity_id
_entity_poly.type
_entity_poly.pdbx_seq_one_letter_code
_entity_poly.pdbx_strand_id
1 'polypeptide(L)'
;MTSEDPGRSAPRTAPGAAADTEQPPAPDRDPGADALTCHTLRYAFGETQAVDGVDLAVRPGEVFGLLGPNGAGKTTAIRCITTLLPVPVGMVRVFGHDAARERMAVRRLLGYVPQQLSADSGLTGRENVALFARVFDVPRRERVARVTQALAAVNLTDAADRLAKTYSGGMIRRLELAQALVSAPRLLMLDEPTIGLDPIARTSVWERINEVRAATGMTVLVTTHYMDEAEQYCDRVALMHQGRIRALGTPAELRADLRARRARAGGRPGAPATPFTSLSPAPAPAPSPSSSPSSSPTFSSSSASAAEPTLEDVFRDVAGTGLDEQSGGFRDVRSTRRTAARVG
;
A
#
# COMPACT_ATOMS: atom_id res chain seq x y z
N MET A 1 4.60 3.67 90.16
CA MET A 1 5.97 4.07 89.98
C MET A 1 6.16 4.02 88.47
N THR A 2 6.01 5.20 87.83
CA THR A 2 7.05 5.94 87.02
C THR A 2 7.45 5.19 85.81
N SER A 3 7.47 5.69 84.66
CA SER A 3 7.41 7.06 84.10
C SER A 3 7.54 6.94 82.56
N GLU A 4 6.94 7.85 81.91
CA GLU A 4 7.38 8.70 80.78
C GLU A 4 7.38 8.12 79.38
N ASP A 5 6.45 8.67 78.61
CA ASP A 5 6.53 9.07 77.21
C ASP A 5 7.62 10.17 77.07
N PRO A 6 8.28 10.39 75.95
CA PRO A 6 7.63 10.90 74.70
C PRO A 6 8.36 10.53 73.41
N GLY A 7 7.65 10.65 72.29
CA GLY A 7 8.27 10.55 70.98
C GLY A 7 7.35 10.89 69.80
N ARG A 8 6.85 12.13 69.80
CA ARG A 8 6.26 12.73 68.58
C ARG A 8 7.24 12.67 67.44
N SER A 9 6.89 11.99 66.35
CA SER A 9 7.51 12.14 65.07
C SER A 9 6.50 12.55 64.01
N ALA A 10 6.76 13.70 63.42
CA ALA A 10 5.96 14.34 62.38
C ALA A 10 5.87 13.50 61.09
N PRO A 11 4.81 13.70 60.27
CA PRO A 11 4.69 13.02 58.98
C PRO A 11 5.70 13.58 57.98
N ARG A 12 6.55 12.72 57.46
CA ARG A 12 7.42 13.04 56.30
C ARG A 12 6.56 13.03 55.05
N THR A 13 6.32 14.22 54.49
CA THR A 13 5.88 14.43 53.11
C THR A 13 6.86 13.80 52.16
N ALA A 14 6.43 12.80 51.43
CA ALA A 14 7.16 12.26 50.27
C ALA A 14 6.98 13.23 49.09
N PRO A 15 8.04 13.59 48.35
CA PRO A 15 7.93 14.35 47.15
C PRO A 15 7.36 13.46 46.07
N GLY A 16 6.33 13.97 45.37
CA GLY A 16 5.73 13.33 44.20
C GLY A 16 6.77 13.08 43.11
N ALA A 17 7.03 11.83 42.82
CA ALA A 17 7.72 11.42 41.62
C ALA A 17 6.73 11.57 40.44
N ALA A 18 6.85 12.64 39.68
CA ALA A 18 6.34 12.71 38.34
C ALA A 18 7.00 11.57 37.56
N ALA A 19 6.22 10.56 37.22
CA ALA A 19 6.65 9.53 36.28
C ALA A 19 6.80 10.19 34.91
N ASP A 20 8.00 10.62 34.57
CA ASP A 20 8.38 10.88 33.20
C ASP A 20 8.12 9.60 32.42
N THR A 21 7.07 9.66 31.60
CA THR A 21 6.79 8.64 30.60
C THR A 21 7.80 8.83 29.49
N GLU A 22 8.98 8.27 29.69
CA GLU A 22 10.04 8.22 28.69
C GLU A 22 9.53 7.40 27.51
N GLN A 23 9.03 8.13 26.53
CA GLN A 23 8.68 7.58 25.22
C GLN A 23 10.00 7.04 24.65
N PRO A 24 10.05 5.75 24.21
CA PRO A 24 11.30 5.22 23.68
C PRO A 24 11.79 6.15 22.56
N PRO A 25 13.08 6.46 22.52
CA PRO A 25 13.64 7.36 21.53
C PRO A 25 13.27 6.86 20.14
N ALA A 26 12.67 7.72 19.35
CA ALA A 26 12.45 7.44 17.93
C ALA A 26 13.82 7.13 17.34
N PRO A 27 14.00 5.99 16.63
CA PRO A 27 15.28 5.67 16.02
C PRO A 27 15.72 6.83 15.16
N ASP A 28 17.01 7.19 15.26
CA ASP A 28 17.65 8.27 14.51
C ASP A 28 17.14 8.26 13.06
N ARG A 29 16.41 9.30 12.71
CA ARG A 29 15.93 9.51 11.36
C ARG A 29 17.09 10.06 10.57
N ASP A 30 17.69 9.22 9.75
CA ASP A 30 18.37 9.73 8.57
C ASP A 30 17.27 10.36 7.68
N PRO A 31 17.20 11.70 7.54
CA PRO A 31 16.08 12.37 6.87
C PRO A 31 15.99 12.06 5.37
N GLY A 32 16.85 11.18 4.86
CA GLY A 32 16.88 10.73 3.48
C GLY A 32 16.64 9.23 3.27
N ALA A 33 16.39 8.45 4.34
CA ALA A 33 16.21 7.00 4.17
C ALA A 33 14.81 6.67 3.63
N ASP A 34 14.76 5.92 2.52
CA ASP A 34 13.51 5.40 1.94
C ASP A 34 12.76 4.50 2.95
N ALA A 35 11.44 4.51 2.87
CA ALA A 35 10.59 3.63 3.67
C ALA A 35 10.75 2.16 3.27
N LEU A 36 11.00 1.92 1.98
CA LEU A 36 11.27 0.60 1.41
C LEU A 36 12.28 0.73 0.28
N THR A 37 13.28 -0.13 0.28
CA THR A 37 14.16 -0.32 -0.88
C THR A 37 14.23 -1.80 -1.25
N CYS A 38 14.14 -2.07 -2.55
CA CYS A 38 14.46 -3.36 -3.13
C CYS A 38 15.63 -3.16 -4.10
N HIS A 39 16.68 -3.96 -3.95
CA HIS A 39 17.85 -3.96 -4.84
C HIS A 39 17.93 -5.29 -5.55
N THR A 40 17.73 -5.26 -6.86
CA THR A 40 17.82 -6.43 -7.74
C THR A 40 17.04 -7.63 -7.17
N LEU A 41 15.84 -7.37 -6.60
CA LEU A 41 15.04 -8.39 -5.95
C LEU A 41 14.71 -9.51 -6.94
N ARG A 42 15.04 -10.74 -6.59
CA ARG A 42 14.77 -11.95 -7.37
C ARG A 42 14.12 -13.01 -6.50
N TYR A 43 13.14 -13.69 -7.07
CA TYR A 43 12.52 -14.84 -6.43
C TYR A 43 11.98 -15.82 -7.46
N ALA A 44 12.28 -17.12 -7.28
CA ALA A 44 11.80 -18.17 -8.15
C ALA A 44 11.08 -19.27 -7.35
N PHE A 45 10.06 -19.87 -7.92
CA PHE A 45 9.42 -21.09 -7.44
C PHE A 45 9.88 -22.25 -8.36
N GLY A 46 10.85 -23.02 -7.89
CA GLY A 46 11.51 -24.02 -8.73
C GLY A 46 12.17 -23.35 -9.94
N GLU A 47 11.78 -23.74 -11.14
CA GLU A 47 12.28 -23.16 -12.39
C GLU A 47 11.56 -21.88 -12.81
N THR A 48 10.44 -21.53 -12.19
CA THR A 48 9.64 -20.35 -12.56
C THR A 48 10.14 -19.10 -11.86
N GLN A 49 10.74 -18.18 -12.61
CA GLN A 49 11.16 -16.87 -12.12
C GLN A 49 9.95 -15.95 -11.95
N ALA A 50 9.51 -15.74 -10.72
CA ALA A 50 8.35 -14.89 -10.41
C ALA A 50 8.70 -13.41 -10.25
N VAL A 51 9.90 -13.10 -9.74
CA VAL A 51 10.45 -11.73 -9.62
C VAL A 51 11.88 -11.78 -10.12
N ASP A 52 12.24 -10.91 -11.06
CA ASP A 52 13.52 -10.95 -11.78
C ASP A 52 14.19 -9.58 -11.85
N GLY A 53 14.97 -9.25 -10.84
CA GLY A 53 15.77 -8.04 -10.80
C GLY A 53 14.93 -6.77 -10.60
N VAL A 54 14.04 -6.75 -9.59
CA VAL A 54 13.24 -5.58 -9.25
C VAL A 54 14.05 -4.63 -8.39
N ASP A 55 14.26 -3.41 -8.92
CA ASP A 55 14.76 -2.25 -8.19
C ASP A 55 13.61 -1.30 -7.90
N LEU A 56 13.41 -0.97 -6.61
CA LEU A 56 12.29 -0.18 -6.14
C LEU A 56 12.69 0.64 -4.93
N ALA A 57 12.28 1.91 -4.90
CA ALA A 57 12.44 2.79 -3.74
C ALA A 57 11.11 3.51 -3.48
N VAL A 58 10.59 3.36 -2.24
CA VAL A 58 9.35 3.98 -1.76
C VAL A 58 9.72 5.01 -0.70
N ARG A 59 9.28 6.25 -0.89
CA ARG A 59 9.57 7.36 0.03
C ARG A 59 8.67 7.30 1.27
N PRO A 60 9.12 7.81 2.41
CA PRO A 60 8.25 7.94 3.58
C PRO A 60 7.02 8.80 3.28
N GLY A 61 5.84 8.31 3.69
CA GLY A 61 4.57 9.03 3.56
C GLY A 61 3.94 9.03 2.17
N GLU A 62 4.54 8.43 1.14
CA GLU A 62 3.91 8.32 -0.19
C GLU A 62 2.93 7.14 -0.29
N VAL A 63 1.98 7.24 -1.20
CA VAL A 63 1.19 6.12 -1.73
C VAL A 63 1.86 5.64 -3.01
N PHE A 64 2.44 4.46 -2.93
CA PHE A 64 3.15 3.84 -4.05
C PHE A 64 2.36 2.67 -4.63
N GLY A 65 2.09 2.71 -5.94
CA GLY A 65 1.38 1.67 -6.67
C GLY A 65 2.32 0.69 -7.37
N LEU A 66 2.20 -0.61 -7.11
CA LEU A 66 2.84 -1.66 -7.91
C LEU A 66 1.78 -2.30 -8.82
N LEU A 67 1.78 -1.91 -10.09
CA LEU A 67 0.75 -2.21 -11.06
C LEU A 67 1.18 -3.29 -12.04
N GLY A 68 0.21 -4.02 -12.56
CA GLY A 68 0.45 -5.02 -13.60
C GLY A 68 -0.62 -6.10 -13.64
N PRO A 69 -0.64 -6.96 -14.68
CA PRO A 69 -1.62 -8.01 -14.82
C PRO A 69 -1.42 -9.12 -13.77
N ASN A 70 -2.36 -10.05 -13.73
CA ASN A 70 -2.21 -11.27 -12.95
C ASN A 70 -1.00 -12.05 -13.45
N GLY A 71 -0.21 -12.61 -12.51
CA GLY A 71 1.03 -13.30 -12.84
C GLY A 71 2.25 -12.39 -13.08
N ALA A 72 2.12 -11.06 -13.02
CA ALA A 72 3.26 -10.15 -13.19
C ALA A 72 4.34 -10.27 -12.10
N GLY A 73 4.04 -10.92 -10.94
CA GLY A 73 4.96 -11.08 -9.82
C GLY A 73 4.66 -10.16 -8.61
N LYS A 74 3.61 -9.33 -8.66
CA LYS A 74 3.25 -8.35 -7.62
C LYS A 74 3.13 -8.97 -6.22
N THR A 75 2.24 -9.96 -6.07
CA THR A 75 2.03 -10.66 -4.78
C THR A 75 3.31 -11.36 -4.29
N THR A 76 4.13 -11.89 -5.20
CA THR A 76 5.42 -12.50 -4.83
C THR A 76 6.38 -11.43 -4.29
N ALA A 77 6.48 -10.28 -4.93
CA ALA A 77 7.28 -9.16 -4.43
C ALA A 77 6.80 -8.70 -3.05
N ILE A 78 5.48 -8.51 -2.85
CA ILE A 78 4.91 -8.21 -1.52
C ILE A 78 5.29 -9.28 -0.49
N ARG A 79 5.16 -10.56 -0.80
CA ARG A 79 5.52 -11.64 0.13
C ARG A 79 7.00 -11.66 0.49
N CYS A 80 7.88 -11.26 -0.42
CA CYS A 80 9.30 -11.05 -0.13
C CYS A 80 9.51 -9.87 0.83
N ILE A 81 8.87 -8.73 0.57
CA ILE A 81 8.98 -7.52 1.38
C ILE A 81 8.40 -7.76 2.80
N THR A 82 7.25 -8.43 2.90
CA THR A 82 6.61 -8.77 4.19
C THR A 82 7.30 -9.91 4.94
N THR A 83 8.44 -10.40 4.43
CA THR A 83 9.20 -11.51 5.01
C THR A 83 8.46 -12.86 5.07
N LEU A 84 7.35 -13.01 4.32
CA LEU A 84 6.64 -14.27 4.16
C LEU A 84 7.40 -15.25 3.27
N LEU A 85 8.16 -14.72 2.29
CA LEU A 85 9.12 -15.49 1.51
C LEU A 85 10.54 -15.06 1.87
N PRO A 86 11.50 -16.01 1.96
CA PRO A 86 12.87 -15.70 2.26
C PRO A 86 13.54 -14.95 1.09
N VAL A 87 14.36 -13.96 1.42
CA VAL A 87 15.16 -13.21 0.46
C VAL A 87 16.63 -13.18 0.90
N PRO A 88 17.59 -13.08 -0.03
CA PRO A 88 18.99 -12.83 0.30
C PRO A 88 19.20 -11.52 1.04
N VAL A 89 20.28 -11.47 1.83
CA VAL A 89 20.67 -10.29 2.59
C VAL A 89 20.94 -9.11 1.65
N GLY A 90 20.45 -7.94 2.02
CA GLY A 90 20.67 -6.70 1.27
C GLY A 90 19.68 -6.44 0.15
N MET A 91 18.87 -7.43 -0.27
CA MET A 91 17.91 -7.23 -1.36
C MET A 91 16.69 -6.40 -0.97
N VAL A 92 16.24 -6.46 0.28
CA VAL A 92 15.07 -5.72 0.76
C VAL A 92 15.39 -5.07 2.08
N ARG A 93 15.15 -3.76 2.17
CA ARG A 93 15.23 -3.00 3.43
C ARG A 93 13.93 -2.21 3.66
N VAL A 94 13.47 -2.21 4.91
CA VAL A 94 12.29 -1.46 5.35
C VAL A 94 12.72 -0.52 6.46
N PHE A 95 12.64 0.79 6.22
CA PHE A 95 13.17 1.82 7.11
C PHE A 95 14.60 1.51 7.61
N GLY A 96 15.46 1.06 6.69
CA GLY A 96 16.84 0.69 6.97
C GLY A 96 17.06 -0.74 7.46
N HIS A 97 16.05 -1.42 8.01
CA HIS A 97 16.15 -2.81 8.50
C HIS A 97 16.18 -3.82 7.34
N ASP A 98 17.14 -4.73 7.37
CA ASP A 98 17.29 -5.79 6.38
C ASP A 98 16.25 -6.91 6.59
N ALA A 99 15.42 -7.17 5.58
CA ALA A 99 14.33 -8.14 5.67
C ALA A 99 14.80 -9.59 5.87
N ALA A 100 16.05 -9.92 5.53
CA ALA A 100 16.59 -11.26 5.75
C ALA A 100 17.12 -11.45 7.17
N ARG A 101 17.79 -10.41 7.71
CA ARG A 101 18.47 -10.48 9.02
C ARG A 101 17.58 -10.04 10.18
N GLU A 102 16.72 -9.04 9.96
CA GLU A 102 15.93 -8.35 10.98
C GLU A 102 14.43 -8.54 10.81
N ARG A 103 14.00 -9.75 10.47
CA ARG A 103 12.59 -10.07 10.12
C ARG A 103 11.57 -9.55 11.13
N MET A 104 11.84 -9.66 12.43
CA MET A 104 10.92 -9.22 13.47
C MET A 104 10.86 -7.69 13.58
N ALA A 105 11.98 -6.99 13.38
CA ALA A 105 12.00 -5.53 13.31
C ALA A 105 11.17 -5.04 12.11
N VAL A 106 11.39 -5.64 10.93
CA VAL A 106 10.60 -5.35 9.72
C VAL A 106 9.11 -5.59 9.96
N ARG A 107 8.71 -6.75 10.49
CA ARG A 107 7.29 -7.09 10.75
C ARG A 107 6.59 -6.12 11.71
N ARG A 108 7.31 -5.57 12.69
CA ARG A 108 6.74 -4.57 13.62
C ARG A 108 6.47 -3.21 12.95
N LEU A 109 7.11 -2.93 11.83
CA LEU A 109 6.92 -1.71 11.06
C LEU A 109 5.82 -1.84 10.00
N LEU A 110 5.38 -3.07 9.71
CA LEU A 110 4.45 -3.39 8.63
C LEU A 110 3.04 -3.65 9.13
N GLY A 111 2.05 -3.13 8.40
CA GLY A 111 0.70 -3.65 8.34
C GLY A 111 0.49 -4.31 6.99
N TYR A 112 -0.18 -5.46 6.95
CA TYR A 112 -0.40 -6.19 5.70
C TYR A 112 -1.85 -6.62 5.56
N VAL A 113 -2.47 -6.25 4.46
CA VAL A 113 -3.80 -6.71 4.04
C VAL A 113 -3.63 -7.61 2.83
N PRO A 114 -3.84 -8.92 2.96
CA PRO A 114 -3.68 -9.85 1.85
C PRO A 114 -4.83 -9.76 0.84
N GLN A 115 -4.61 -10.28 -0.37
CA GLN A 115 -5.63 -10.36 -1.40
C GLN A 115 -6.83 -11.23 -0.98
N GLN A 116 -6.55 -12.36 -0.31
CA GLN A 116 -7.60 -13.24 0.24
C GLN A 116 -8.13 -12.69 1.56
N LEU A 117 -9.44 -12.82 1.77
CA LEU A 117 -10.08 -12.38 3.01
C LEU A 117 -9.49 -13.14 4.21
N SER A 118 -9.08 -12.40 5.23
CA SER A 118 -8.44 -12.91 6.45
C SER A 118 -9.29 -12.74 7.72
N ALA A 119 -10.40 -12.00 7.64
CA ALA A 119 -11.31 -11.81 8.77
C ALA A 119 -12.06 -13.10 9.09
N ASP A 120 -12.06 -13.47 10.38
CA ASP A 120 -12.82 -14.63 10.86
C ASP A 120 -14.32 -14.27 10.96
N SER A 121 -15.12 -14.97 10.16
CA SER A 121 -16.56 -14.76 10.09
C SER A 121 -17.32 -15.12 11.39
N GLY A 122 -16.74 -15.98 12.24
CA GLY A 122 -17.29 -16.40 13.53
C GLY A 122 -17.02 -15.44 14.69
N LEU A 123 -16.14 -14.47 14.49
CA LEU A 123 -15.81 -13.45 15.48
C LEU A 123 -16.53 -12.13 15.16
N THR A 124 -16.70 -11.30 16.19
CA THR A 124 -17.15 -9.90 16.01
C THR A 124 -16.03 -9.06 15.36
N GLY A 125 -16.37 -7.87 14.84
CA GLY A 125 -15.34 -6.96 14.32
C GLY A 125 -14.29 -6.62 15.39
N ARG A 126 -14.73 -6.36 16.61
CA ARG A 126 -13.84 -6.08 17.77
C ARG A 126 -12.91 -7.24 18.08
N GLU A 127 -13.44 -8.45 18.15
CA GLU A 127 -12.64 -9.66 18.44
C GLU A 127 -11.61 -9.93 17.33
N ASN A 128 -12.00 -9.75 16.06
CA ASN A 128 -11.10 -9.84 14.93
C ASN A 128 -9.89 -8.90 15.08
N VAL A 129 -10.12 -7.60 15.36
CA VAL A 129 -9.03 -6.64 15.55
C VAL A 129 -8.24 -6.94 16.82
N ALA A 130 -8.90 -7.36 17.92
CA ALA A 130 -8.23 -7.73 19.16
C ALA A 130 -7.33 -8.95 19.02
N LEU A 131 -7.67 -9.91 18.16
CA LEU A 131 -6.81 -11.04 17.81
C LEU A 131 -5.50 -10.55 17.20
N PHE A 132 -5.57 -9.65 16.22
CA PHE A 132 -4.38 -9.08 15.57
C PHE A 132 -3.55 -8.21 16.53
N ALA A 133 -4.19 -7.47 17.44
CA ALA A 133 -3.47 -6.75 18.50
C ALA A 133 -2.62 -7.67 19.39
N ARG A 134 -3.02 -8.94 19.54
CA ARG A 134 -2.23 -9.95 20.26
C ARG A 134 -1.11 -10.51 19.39
N VAL A 135 -1.41 -10.80 18.12
CA VAL A 135 -0.44 -11.35 17.16
C VAL A 135 0.72 -10.38 16.91
N PHE A 136 0.42 -9.08 16.86
CA PHE A 136 1.44 -8.03 16.68
C PHE A 136 2.07 -7.52 17.98
N ASP A 137 1.91 -8.25 19.09
CA ASP A 137 2.51 -7.94 20.39
C ASP A 137 2.19 -6.52 20.91
N VAL A 138 1.00 -5.97 20.58
CA VAL A 138 0.54 -4.70 21.17
C VAL A 138 0.51 -4.84 22.68
N PRO A 139 1.12 -3.92 23.44
CA PRO A 139 1.17 -4.02 24.90
C PRO A 139 -0.23 -4.20 25.52
N ARG A 140 -0.37 -5.13 26.46
CA ARG A 140 -1.68 -5.51 27.01
C ARG A 140 -2.49 -4.30 27.51
N ARG A 141 -1.83 -3.31 28.11
CA ARG A 141 -2.43 -2.06 28.59
C ARG A 141 -3.00 -1.18 27.49
N GLU A 142 -2.49 -1.29 26.26
CA GLU A 142 -2.86 -0.44 25.11
C GLU A 142 -3.89 -1.11 24.19
N ARG A 143 -4.08 -2.44 24.27
CA ARG A 143 -4.87 -3.21 23.31
C ARG A 143 -6.28 -2.67 23.12
N VAL A 144 -6.98 -2.38 24.23
CA VAL A 144 -8.37 -1.89 24.16
C VAL A 144 -8.43 -0.55 23.41
N ALA A 145 -7.57 0.38 23.76
CA ALA A 145 -7.51 1.69 23.11
C ALA A 145 -7.15 1.56 21.62
N ARG A 146 -6.14 0.76 21.28
CA ARG A 146 -5.72 0.51 19.90
C ARG A 146 -6.79 -0.15 19.05
N VAL A 147 -7.52 -1.13 19.60
CA VAL A 147 -8.64 -1.78 18.91
C VAL A 147 -9.76 -0.78 18.62
N THR A 148 -10.12 0.05 19.61
CA THR A 148 -11.14 1.08 19.45
C THR A 148 -10.72 2.12 18.40
N GLN A 149 -9.48 2.60 18.44
CA GLN A 149 -8.92 3.54 17.47
C GLN A 149 -8.90 2.95 16.06
N ALA A 150 -8.46 1.70 15.89
CA ALA A 150 -8.41 1.04 14.60
C ALA A 150 -9.80 0.87 13.97
N LEU A 151 -10.81 0.48 14.76
CA LEU A 151 -12.21 0.38 14.31
C LEU A 151 -12.80 1.75 13.94
N ALA A 152 -12.52 2.79 14.74
CA ALA A 152 -12.95 4.15 14.46
C ALA A 152 -12.33 4.69 13.16
N ALA A 153 -11.03 4.45 12.94
CA ALA A 153 -10.32 4.88 11.74
C ALA A 153 -10.94 4.34 10.44
N VAL A 154 -11.62 3.21 10.49
CA VAL A 154 -12.26 2.59 9.32
C VAL A 154 -13.80 2.69 9.36
N ASN A 155 -14.38 3.52 10.22
CA ASN A 155 -15.84 3.70 10.39
C ASN A 155 -16.58 2.37 10.63
N LEU A 156 -16.08 1.56 11.57
CA LEU A 156 -16.72 0.31 12.00
C LEU A 156 -17.10 0.31 13.48
N THR A 157 -17.09 1.46 14.15
CA THR A 157 -17.40 1.58 15.59
C THR A 157 -18.80 1.02 15.91
N ASP A 158 -19.83 1.42 15.16
CA ASP A 158 -21.22 1.02 15.38
C ASP A 158 -21.48 -0.45 15.06
N ALA A 159 -20.63 -1.04 14.22
CA ALA A 159 -20.72 -2.45 13.84
C ALA A 159 -19.76 -3.34 14.64
N ALA A 160 -18.91 -2.76 15.51
CA ALA A 160 -17.79 -3.45 16.14
C ALA A 160 -18.18 -4.76 16.86
N ASP A 161 -19.34 -4.79 17.48
CA ASP A 161 -19.80 -5.93 18.29
C ASP A 161 -20.74 -6.88 17.52
N ARG A 162 -20.93 -6.67 16.21
CA ARG A 162 -21.63 -7.58 15.31
C ARG A 162 -20.67 -8.63 14.76
N LEU A 163 -21.17 -9.84 14.49
CA LEU A 163 -20.39 -10.91 13.87
C LEU A 163 -19.96 -10.51 12.45
N ALA A 164 -18.70 -10.77 12.09
CA ALA A 164 -18.14 -10.42 10.80
C ALA A 164 -18.87 -11.09 9.62
N LYS A 165 -19.49 -12.27 9.80
CA LYS A 165 -20.36 -12.90 8.79
C LYS A 165 -21.56 -12.04 8.35
N THR A 166 -21.93 -11.01 9.12
CA THR A 166 -23.03 -10.08 8.79
C THR A 166 -22.55 -8.82 8.07
N TYR A 167 -21.25 -8.71 7.81
CA TYR A 167 -20.66 -7.56 7.16
C TYR A 167 -20.82 -7.67 5.64
N SER A 168 -20.94 -6.52 4.97
CA SER A 168 -20.80 -6.45 3.51
C SER A 168 -19.34 -6.63 3.10
N GLY A 169 -19.08 -6.91 1.80
CA GLY A 169 -17.72 -7.05 1.29
C GLY A 169 -16.83 -5.83 1.61
N GLY A 170 -17.35 -4.62 1.43
CA GLY A 170 -16.64 -3.39 1.79
C GLY A 170 -16.41 -3.24 3.30
N MET A 171 -17.34 -3.71 4.15
CA MET A 171 -17.12 -3.74 5.61
C MET A 171 -16.04 -4.75 6.00
N ILE A 172 -15.98 -5.92 5.35
CA ILE A 172 -14.91 -6.89 5.57
C ILE A 172 -13.55 -6.29 5.20
N ARG A 173 -13.43 -5.64 4.04
CA ARG A 173 -12.17 -4.98 3.67
C ARG A 173 -11.75 -3.87 4.64
N ARG A 174 -12.70 -3.09 5.13
CA ARG A 174 -12.41 -2.10 6.19
C ARG A 174 -12.02 -2.76 7.50
N LEU A 175 -12.59 -3.91 7.85
CA LEU A 175 -12.19 -4.68 9.03
C LEU A 175 -10.74 -5.19 8.89
N GLU A 176 -10.35 -5.73 7.74
CA GLU A 176 -8.98 -6.16 7.46
C GLU A 176 -7.98 -4.99 7.52
N LEU A 177 -8.40 -3.82 7.04
CA LEU A 177 -7.62 -2.60 7.20
C LEU A 177 -7.44 -2.26 8.70
N ALA A 178 -8.50 -2.34 9.53
CA ALA A 178 -8.39 -2.13 10.98
C ALA A 178 -7.44 -3.15 11.65
N GLN A 179 -7.49 -4.41 11.23
CA GLN A 179 -6.56 -5.45 11.70
C GLN A 179 -5.10 -5.09 11.40
N ALA A 180 -4.81 -4.57 10.19
CA ALA A 180 -3.48 -4.15 9.81
C ALA A 180 -3.02 -2.87 10.54
N LEU A 181 -3.95 -1.97 10.86
CA LEU A 181 -3.66 -0.69 11.51
C LEU A 181 -3.49 -0.77 13.04
N VAL A 182 -3.95 -1.84 13.69
CA VAL A 182 -3.98 -1.96 15.16
C VAL A 182 -2.59 -1.86 15.80
N SER A 183 -1.54 -2.27 15.06
CA SER A 183 -0.14 -2.17 15.48
C SER A 183 0.48 -0.78 15.25
N ALA A 184 -0.28 0.17 14.65
CA ALA A 184 0.22 1.47 14.19
C ALA A 184 1.46 1.35 13.28
N PRO A 185 1.34 0.67 12.14
CA PRO A 185 2.46 0.41 11.25
C PRO A 185 2.98 1.72 10.62
N ARG A 186 4.26 1.74 10.26
CA ARG A 186 4.88 2.83 9.48
C ARG A 186 4.70 2.63 7.96
N LEU A 187 4.59 1.37 7.53
CA LEU A 187 4.32 1.00 6.13
C LEU A 187 3.12 0.05 6.07
N LEU A 188 2.07 0.46 5.40
CA LEU A 188 0.90 -0.35 5.10
C LEU A 188 1.04 -0.98 3.72
N MET A 189 0.94 -2.29 3.64
CA MET A 189 0.98 -3.05 2.39
C MET A 189 -0.39 -3.63 2.09
N LEU A 190 -0.91 -3.34 0.90
CA LEU A 190 -2.24 -3.72 0.46
C LEU A 190 -2.13 -4.54 -0.84
N ASP A 191 -2.50 -5.82 -0.78
CA ASP A 191 -2.46 -6.69 -1.96
C ASP A 191 -3.85 -6.77 -2.60
N GLU A 192 -4.06 -5.98 -3.66
CA GLU A 192 -5.33 -5.85 -4.39
C GLU A 192 -6.54 -5.57 -3.48
N PRO A 193 -6.52 -4.48 -2.68
CA PRO A 193 -7.47 -4.27 -1.58
C PRO A 193 -8.93 -4.07 -2.05
N THR A 194 -9.15 -3.73 -3.30
CA THR A 194 -10.47 -3.37 -3.85
C THR A 194 -11.04 -4.42 -4.79
N ILE A 195 -10.34 -5.54 -4.98
CA ILE A 195 -10.81 -6.62 -5.85
C ILE A 195 -12.17 -7.15 -5.40
N GLY A 196 -13.11 -7.26 -6.37
CA GLY A 196 -14.44 -7.81 -6.11
C GLY A 196 -15.40 -6.85 -5.37
N LEU A 197 -15.01 -5.61 -5.12
CA LEU A 197 -15.87 -4.57 -4.56
C LEU A 197 -16.61 -3.82 -5.69
N ASP A 198 -17.83 -3.39 -5.38
CA ASP A 198 -18.54 -2.42 -6.21
C ASP A 198 -17.86 -1.03 -6.16
N PRO A 199 -18.15 -0.12 -7.11
CA PRO A 199 -17.46 1.18 -7.18
C PRO A 199 -17.60 2.03 -5.91
N ILE A 200 -18.76 2.00 -5.24
CA ILE A 200 -18.99 2.79 -4.00
C ILE A 200 -18.16 2.24 -2.86
N ALA A 201 -18.16 0.92 -2.67
CA ALA A 201 -17.35 0.27 -1.64
C ALA A 201 -15.84 0.49 -1.89
N ARG A 202 -15.40 0.47 -3.15
CA ARG A 202 -14.03 0.74 -3.58
C ARG A 202 -13.59 2.15 -3.19
N THR A 203 -14.37 3.16 -3.57
CA THR A 203 -14.11 4.56 -3.18
C THR A 203 -14.03 4.72 -1.66
N SER A 204 -14.97 4.10 -0.92
CA SER A 204 -14.98 4.15 0.54
C SER A 204 -13.73 3.55 1.18
N VAL A 205 -13.16 2.47 0.62
CA VAL A 205 -11.90 1.88 1.11
C VAL A 205 -10.73 2.85 0.88
N TRP A 206 -10.63 3.45 -0.31
CA TRP A 206 -9.59 4.41 -0.63
C TRP A 206 -9.65 5.69 0.21
N GLU A 207 -10.86 6.22 0.44
CA GLU A 207 -11.06 7.35 1.35
C GLU A 207 -10.50 7.06 2.75
N ARG A 208 -10.77 5.88 3.32
CA ARG A 208 -10.25 5.49 4.64
C ARG A 208 -8.74 5.36 4.64
N ILE A 209 -8.14 4.77 3.60
CA ILE A 209 -6.68 4.68 3.47
C ILE A 209 -6.06 6.08 3.47
N ASN A 210 -6.61 7.00 2.67
CA ASN A 210 -6.11 8.37 2.57
C ASN A 210 -6.28 9.17 3.87
N GLU A 211 -7.41 9.03 4.57
CA GLU A 211 -7.63 9.69 5.86
C GLU A 211 -6.64 9.20 6.92
N VAL A 212 -6.43 7.88 7.03
CA VAL A 212 -5.45 7.32 7.97
C VAL A 212 -4.04 7.78 7.61
N ARG A 213 -3.68 7.76 6.31
CA ARG A 213 -2.39 8.28 5.84
C ARG A 213 -2.20 9.75 6.22
N ALA A 214 -3.18 10.59 5.93
CA ALA A 214 -3.11 12.03 6.24
C ALA A 214 -2.96 12.29 7.76
N ALA A 215 -3.64 11.49 8.60
CA ALA A 215 -3.57 11.62 10.05
C ALA A 215 -2.27 11.12 10.67
N THR A 216 -1.60 10.12 10.06
CA THR A 216 -0.47 9.40 10.66
C THR A 216 0.87 9.63 9.96
N GLY A 217 0.88 10.13 8.73
CA GLY A 217 2.08 10.18 7.89
C GLY A 217 2.56 8.80 7.42
N MET A 218 1.72 7.78 7.51
CA MET A 218 2.04 6.40 7.15
C MET A 218 2.34 6.29 5.64
N THR A 219 3.33 5.46 5.30
CA THR A 219 3.62 5.08 3.91
C THR A 219 2.67 3.97 3.48
N VAL A 220 2.23 3.99 2.22
CA VAL A 220 1.35 2.95 1.67
C VAL A 220 1.97 2.36 0.41
N LEU A 221 2.06 1.02 0.35
CA LEU A 221 2.36 0.30 -0.89
C LEU A 221 1.15 -0.55 -1.25
N VAL A 222 0.59 -0.32 -2.43
CA VAL A 222 -0.58 -1.04 -2.93
C VAL A 222 -0.26 -1.77 -4.21
N THR A 223 -0.73 -3.02 -4.33
CA THR A 223 -0.80 -3.67 -5.64
C THR A 223 -2.21 -3.52 -6.19
N THR A 224 -2.31 -3.28 -7.47
CA THR A 224 -3.57 -3.28 -8.20
C THR A 224 -3.34 -3.61 -9.67
N HIS A 225 -4.38 -4.08 -10.32
CA HIS A 225 -4.45 -4.16 -11.78
C HIS A 225 -5.40 -3.10 -12.37
N TYR A 226 -6.04 -2.30 -11.50
CA TYR A 226 -6.91 -1.18 -11.89
C TYR A 226 -6.06 0.09 -12.08
N MET A 227 -5.86 0.49 -13.35
CA MET A 227 -5.01 1.64 -13.67
C MET A 227 -5.64 2.97 -13.27
N ASP A 228 -6.97 3.06 -13.31
CA ASP A 228 -7.77 4.20 -12.86
C ASP A 228 -7.60 4.49 -11.36
N GLU A 229 -7.59 3.46 -10.52
CA GLU A 229 -7.30 3.63 -9.10
C GLU A 229 -5.89 4.19 -8.86
N ALA A 230 -4.92 3.67 -9.59
CA ALA A 230 -3.54 4.12 -9.44
C ALA A 230 -3.35 5.56 -9.93
N GLU A 231 -4.03 5.97 -11.01
CA GLU A 231 -4.02 7.36 -11.46
C GLU A 231 -4.62 8.32 -10.44
N GLN A 232 -5.65 7.87 -9.71
CA GLN A 232 -6.37 8.70 -8.77
C GLN A 232 -5.73 8.78 -7.40
N TYR A 233 -5.11 7.70 -6.91
CA TYR A 233 -4.74 7.57 -5.51
C TYR A 233 -3.24 7.40 -5.26
N CYS A 234 -2.43 7.06 -6.27
CA CYS A 234 -1.00 6.85 -6.08
C CYS A 234 -0.18 8.10 -6.45
N ASP A 235 0.77 8.44 -5.58
CA ASP A 235 1.73 9.52 -5.84
C ASP A 235 2.74 9.09 -6.92
N ARG A 236 3.21 7.84 -6.85
CA ARG A 236 4.08 7.20 -7.84
C ARG A 236 3.65 5.76 -8.08
N VAL A 237 3.98 5.26 -9.26
CA VAL A 237 3.66 3.91 -9.67
C VAL A 237 4.83 3.21 -10.35
N ALA A 238 4.92 1.90 -10.15
CA ALA A 238 5.79 1.01 -10.91
C ALA A 238 4.92 0.05 -11.73
N LEU A 239 5.12 0.02 -13.03
CA LEU A 239 4.45 -0.93 -13.93
C LEU A 239 5.28 -2.21 -14.02
N MET A 240 4.73 -3.30 -13.52
CA MET A 240 5.39 -4.60 -13.45
C MET A 240 4.83 -5.57 -14.49
N HIS A 241 5.71 -6.20 -15.25
CA HIS A 241 5.35 -7.23 -16.22
C HIS A 241 6.42 -8.31 -16.26
N GLN A 242 6.03 -9.58 -16.22
CA GLN A 242 6.94 -10.75 -16.25
C GLN A 242 8.08 -10.64 -15.24
N GLY A 243 7.74 -10.34 -13.98
CA GLY A 243 8.71 -10.27 -12.89
C GLY A 243 9.61 -9.03 -12.87
N ARG A 244 9.49 -8.10 -13.81
CA ARG A 244 10.36 -6.92 -13.95
C ARG A 244 9.58 -5.61 -13.93
N ILE A 245 10.18 -4.55 -13.40
CA ILE A 245 9.67 -3.18 -13.53
C ILE A 245 9.94 -2.72 -14.96
N ARG A 246 8.91 -2.27 -15.67
CA ARG A 246 8.97 -1.77 -17.03
C ARG A 246 8.95 -0.25 -17.12
N ALA A 247 8.27 0.40 -16.17
CA ALA A 247 8.25 1.85 -16.04
C ALA A 247 8.02 2.22 -14.57
N LEU A 248 8.58 3.36 -14.15
CA LEU A 248 8.46 3.88 -12.80
C LEU A 248 8.43 5.41 -12.86
N GLY A 249 7.47 6.03 -12.20
CA GLY A 249 7.30 7.49 -12.15
C GLY A 249 5.96 7.89 -11.56
N THR A 250 5.64 9.17 -11.57
CA THR A 250 4.29 9.63 -11.30
C THR A 250 3.37 9.28 -12.49
N PRO A 251 2.07 9.09 -12.27
CA PRO A 251 1.12 8.86 -13.38
C PRO A 251 1.23 9.93 -14.47
N ALA A 252 1.41 11.19 -14.09
CA ALA A 252 1.55 12.31 -15.04
C ALA A 252 2.84 12.23 -15.87
N GLU A 253 3.99 11.92 -15.24
CA GLU A 253 5.28 11.73 -15.95
C GLU A 253 5.19 10.60 -16.96
N LEU A 254 4.65 9.44 -16.56
CA LEU A 254 4.53 8.27 -17.44
C LEU A 254 3.65 8.56 -18.66
N ARG A 255 2.53 9.28 -18.48
CA ARG A 255 1.67 9.71 -19.59
C ARG A 255 2.37 10.73 -20.51
N ALA A 256 3.10 11.68 -19.93
CA ALA A 256 3.86 12.67 -20.70
C ALA A 256 4.96 12.00 -21.54
N ASP A 257 5.67 11.02 -20.98
CA ASP A 257 6.70 10.24 -21.69
C ASP A 257 6.11 9.45 -22.87
N LEU A 258 4.94 8.82 -22.67
CA LEU A 258 4.26 8.13 -23.76
C LEU A 258 3.85 9.10 -24.87
N ARG A 259 3.32 10.28 -24.51
CA ARG A 259 2.98 11.33 -25.48
C ARG A 259 4.20 11.76 -26.29
N ALA A 260 5.34 12.01 -25.62
CA ALA A 260 6.58 12.41 -26.28
C ALA A 260 7.12 11.31 -27.22
N ARG A 261 7.01 10.04 -26.83
CA ARG A 261 7.40 8.90 -27.68
C ARG A 261 6.49 8.78 -28.90
N ARG A 262 5.18 8.87 -28.75
CA ARG A 262 4.20 8.83 -29.85
C ARG A 262 4.42 9.97 -30.84
N ALA A 263 4.72 11.19 -30.36
CA ALA A 263 5.02 12.33 -31.22
C ALA A 263 6.30 12.13 -32.05
N ARG A 264 7.35 11.55 -31.45
CA ARG A 264 8.59 11.22 -32.17
C ARG A 264 8.40 10.09 -33.18
N ALA A 265 7.59 9.07 -32.87
CA ALA A 265 7.30 7.96 -33.77
C ALA A 265 6.41 8.38 -34.96
N GLY A 266 5.47 9.31 -34.77
CA GLY A 266 4.65 9.88 -35.85
C GLY A 266 5.47 10.72 -36.86
N GLY A 267 6.70 11.13 -36.52
CA GLY A 267 7.60 11.86 -37.38
C GLY A 267 8.60 11.02 -38.14
N ARG A 268 8.68 9.68 -37.93
CA ARG A 268 9.63 8.79 -38.61
C ARG A 268 9.14 7.34 -38.60
N PRO A 269 8.79 6.73 -39.74
CA PRO A 269 8.53 5.30 -39.78
C PRO A 269 9.88 4.54 -39.66
N GLY A 270 10.00 3.74 -38.56
CA GLY A 270 11.01 2.70 -38.43
C GLY A 270 12.24 3.01 -37.59
N ALA A 271 12.09 3.18 -36.27
CA ALA A 271 13.22 3.00 -35.35
C ALA A 271 12.80 2.10 -34.17
N PRO A 272 13.61 1.11 -33.75
CA PRO A 272 13.28 0.25 -32.62
C PRO A 272 13.33 1.04 -31.30
N ALA A 273 12.40 0.70 -30.37
CA ALA A 273 12.32 1.30 -29.05
C ALA A 273 13.60 1.09 -28.25
N THR A 274 14.21 2.17 -27.78
CA THR A 274 15.31 2.12 -26.80
C THR A 274 14.76 1.85 -25.40
N PRO A 275 15.43 1.04 -24.57
CA PRO A 275 14.97 0.74 -23.22
C PRO A 275 15.04 1.98 -22.31
N PHE A 276 14.13 2.03 -21.38
CA PHE A 276 14.00 3.06 -20.34
C PHE A 276 15.31 3.25 -19.57
N THR A 277 15.88 4.44 -19.63
CA THR A 277 16.98 4.84 -18.75
C THR A 277 16.37 5.46 -17.48
N SER A 278 16.73 4.93 -16.32
CA SER A 278 16.33 5.44 -15.01
C SER A 278 16.74 6.93 -14.87
N LEU A 279 15.77 7.82 -14.77
CA LEU A 279 16.01 9.22 -14.47
C LEU A 279 16.23 9.40 -12.96
N SER A 280 17.42 9.89 -12.61
CA SER A 280 17.71 10.45 -11.28
C SER A 280 16.76 11.63 -10.97
N PRO A 281 16.40 11.85 -9.71
CA PRO A 281 15.45 12.90 -9.34
C PRO A 281 16.04 14.29 -9.58
N ALA A 282 15.31 15.12 -10.34
CA ALA A 282 15.60 16.54 -10.48
C ALA A 282 15.08 17.32 -9.25
N PRO A 283 15.74 18.43 -8.83
CA PRO A 283 15.31 19.22 -7.69
C PRO A 283 14.01 19.98 -7.97
N ALA A 284 13.23 20.20 -6.90
CA ALA A 284 11.93 20.88 -6.92
C ALA A 284 12.00 22.31 -7.48
N PRO A 285 11.03 22.75 -8.31
CA PRO A 285 10.92 24.14 -8.73
C PRO A 285 10.23 25.00 -7.66
N ALA A 286 10.74 26.23 -7.51
CA ALA A 286 10.21 27.29 -6.66
C ALA A 286 8.87 27.86 -7.19
N PRO A 287 8.01 28.44 -6.33
CA PRO A 287 6.70 28.96 -6.73
C PRO A 287 6.82 30.29 -7.50
N SER A 288 6.07 30.40 -8.60
CA SER A 288 5.94 31.64 -9.38
C SER A 288 4.58 32.31 -9.15
N PRO A 289 4.51 33.65 -9.30
CA PRO A 289 3.37 34.45 -8.87
C PRO A 289 2.22 34.53 -9.89
N SER A 290 1.04 34.82 -9.35
CA SER A 290 -0.23 35.08 -10.01
C SER A 290 -0.21 36.19 -11.04
N SER A 291 -0.87 36.02 -12.19
CA SER A 291 -1.51 37.09 -12.94
C SER A 291 -2.61 36.53 -13.86
N SER A 292 -3.85 36.97 -13.63
CA SER A 292 -4.93 36.89 -14.63
C SER A 292 -4.74 38.03 -15.66
N PRO A 293 -5.18 37.85 -16.89
CA PRO A 293 -6.46 38.43 -17.28
C PRO A 293 -7.29 37.66 -18.36
N SER A 294 -8.56 37.98 -18.34
CA SER A 294 -9.64 37.72 -19.26
C SER A 294 -9.36 37.91 -20.75
N SER A 295 -9.89 37.01 -21.58
CA SER A 295 -10.54 37.34 -22.87
C SER A 295 -11.28 36.17 -23.47
N SER A 296 -12.42 36.45 -24.06
CA SER A 296 -13.50 35.63 -24.54
C SER A 296 -13.19 34.81 -25.82
N PRO A 297 -14.08 33.90 -26.26
CA PRO A 297 -13.72 32.77 -27.10
C PRO A 297 -13.86 33.09 -28.60
N THR A 298 -12.90 32.64 -29.36
CA THR A 298 -13.05 32.46 -30.81
C THR A 298 -13.21 30.98 -31.10
N PHE A 299 -14.38 30.62 -31.63
CA PHE A 299 -14.62 29.31 -32.21
C PHE A 299 -13.74 29.13 -33.45
N SER A 300 -12.86 28.16 -33.41
CA SER A 300 -12.17 27.67 -34.61
C SER A 300 -12.19 26.15 -34.59
N SER A 301 -12.83 25.64 -35.65
CA SER A 301 -12.89 24.30 -36.22
C SER A 301 -11.95 23.22 -35.68
N SER A 302 -12.58 22.14 -35.22
CA SER A 302 -12.19 20.72 -35.25
C SER A 302 -10.75 20.37 -35.70
N SER A 303 -9.84 20.33 -34.73
CA SER A 303 -8.78 19.32 -34.71
C SER A 303 -9.27 18.21 -33.78
N ALA A 304 -9.29 16.97 -34.26
CA ALA A 304 -9.54 15.79 -33.42
C ALA A 304 -8.55 15.84 -32.26
N SER A 305 -9.04 16.22 -31.08
CA SER A 305 -8.28 16.19 -29.83
C SER A 305 -7.87 14.73 -29.64
N ALA A 306 -6.64 14.39 -29.89
CA ALA A 306 -6.08 13.09 -29.53
C ALA A 306 -6.29 12.98 -28.02
N ALA A 307 -7.15 12.05 -27.60
CA ALA A 307 -7.44 11.82 -26.17
C ALA A 307 -6.10 11.69 -25.39
N GLU A 308 -6.05 12.28 -24.22
CA GLU A 308 -4.84 12.17 -23.38
C GLU A 308 -4.56 10.70 -23.08
N PRO A 309 -3.29 10.23 -23.21
CA PRO A 309 -2.97 8.86 -22.93
C PRO A 309 -3.22 8.54 -21.45
N THR A 310 -3.73 7.35 -21.17
CA THR A 310 -3.96 6.81 -19.82
C THR A 310 -2.79 5.97 -19.35
N LEU A 311 -2.75 5.58 -18.05
CA LEU A 311 -1.76 4.59 -17.56
C LEU A 311 -1.93 3.22 -18.25
N GLU A 312 -3.16 2.88 -18.66
CA GLU A 312 -3.41 1.66 -19.43
C GLU A 312 -2.70 1.70 -20.80
N ASP A 313 -2.73 2.86 -21.47
CA ASP A 313 -1.97 3.08 -22.70
C ASP A 313 -0.46 2.98 -22.48
N VAL A 314 0.04 3.54 -21.36
CA VAL A 314 1.45 3.41 -20.98
C VAL A 314 1.81 1.95 -20.76
N PHE A 315 0.98 1.22 -20.02
CA PHE A 315 1.21 -0.19 -19.76
C PHE A 315 1.24 -1.02 -21.07
N ARG A 316 0.28 -0.79 -21.98
CA ARG A 316 0.22 -1.46 -23.28
C ARG A 316 1.48 -1.17 -24.14
N ASP A 317 1.99 0.06 -24.09
CA ASP A 317 3.21 0.46 -24.80
C ASP A 317 4.47 -0.25 -24.25
N VAL A 318 4.64 -0.32 -22.91
CA VAL A 318 5.85 -0.89 -22.29
C VAL A 318 5.81 -2.41 -22.14
N ALA A 319 4.63 -3.02 -22.11
CA ALA A 319 4.44 -4.47 -22.03
C ALA A 319 4.55 -5.13 -23.43
N GLY A 320 4.42 -4.34 -24.50
CA GLY A 320 4.38 -4.82 -25.88
C GLY A 320 3.01 -5.42 -26.25
N THR A 321 2.83 -5.72 -27.54
CA THR A 321 1.57 -6.25 -28.11
C THR A 321 1.20 -7.68 -27.67
N GLY A 322 1.98 -8.31 -26.82
CA GLY A 322 1.72 -9.67 -26.29
C GLY A 322 0.55 -9.78 -25.29
N LEU A 323 -0.16 -8.68 -25.02
CA LEU A 323 -1.32 -8.70 -24.09
C LEU A 323 -2.63 -9.20 -24.74
N ASP A 324 -2.75 -9.16 -26.06
CA ASP A 324 -3.99 -9.53 -26.75
C ASP A 324 -4.32 -11.02 -26.68
N GLU A 325 -3.33 -11.88 -26.42
CA GLU A 325 -3.52 -13.32 -26.32
C GLU A 325 -3.99 -13.81 -24.94
N GLN A 326 -3.80 -13.02 -23.85
CA GLN A 326 -4.18 -13.44 -22.49
C GLN A 326 -5.47 -12.80 -21.95
N SER A 327 -5.99 -11.75 -22.59
CA SER A 327 -7.28 -11.12 -22.23
C SER A 327 -8.51 -11.83 -22.77
N GLY A 328 -8.35 -12.89 -23.57
CA GLY A 328 -9.44 -13.72 -24.12
C GLY A 328 -10.19 -14.62 -23.13
N GLY A 329 -9.86 -14.60 -21.83
CA GLY A 329 -10.35 -15.55 -20.81
C GLY A 329 -11.50 -15.11 -19.92
N PHE A 330 -12.11 -13.94 -20.11
CA PHE A 330 -13.33 -13.54 -19.40
C PHE A 330 -14.62 -14.02 -20.10
N ARG A 331 -14.67 -15.29 -20.47
CA ARG A 331 -15.92 -15.97 -20.81
C ARG A 331 -16.36 -16.84 -19.63
N ASP A 332 -17.33 -16.28 -18.88
CA ASP A 332 -18.45 -16.98 -18.23
C ASP A 332 -18.13 -18.22 -17.36
N VAL A 333 -17.71 -17.98 -16.11
CA VAL A 333 -17.66 -19.01 -15.03
C VAL A 333 -19.08 -19.42 -14.59
N ARG A 334 -20.16 -18.98 -15.26
CA ARG A 334 -21.55 -19.39 -14.96
C ARG A 334 -21.98 -20.71 -15.56
N SER A 335 -21.23 -21.31 -16.49
CA SER A 335 -21.66 -22.54 -17.17
C SER A 335 -21.18 -23.85 -16.56
N THR A 336 -20.19 -23.84 -15.65
CA THR A 336 -19.58 -25.09 -15.13
C THR A 336 -20.25 -25.66 -13.88
N ARG A 337 -21.29 -25.02 -13.33
CA ARG A 337 -22.04 -25.54 -12.17
C ARG A 337 -23.27 -26.42 -12.51
N ARG A 338 -23.53 -26.71 -13.79
CA ARG A 338 -24.68 -27.53 -14.20
C ARG A 338 -24.38 -28.97 -14.60
N THR A 339 -23.12 -29.42 -14.58
CA THR A 339 -22.77 -30.78 -15.04
C THR A 339 -22.36 -31.75 -13.91
N ALA A 340 -22.32 -31.30 -12.66
CA ALA A 340 -21.96 -32.17 -11.51
C ALA A 340 -23.18 -32.72 -10.73
N ALA A 341 -24.41 -32.54 -11.20
CA ALA A 341 -25.63 -33.02 -10.54
C ALA A 341 -26.36 -34.12 -11.30
N ARG A 342 -25.65 -34.93 -12.11
CA ARG A 342 -26.21 -36.10 -12.77
C ARG A 342 -25.15 -37.18 -12.93
N VAL A 343 -24.70 -37.80 -11.87
CA VAL A 343 -24.30 -39.21 -11.80
C VAL A 343 -24.18 -39.56 -10.30
N GLY A 344 -25.02 -40.49 -9.86
CA GLY A 344 -25.00 -41.13 -8.54
C GLY A 344 -26.22 -40.85 -7.71
#